data_6a0469b7031e78fecb169aea59b40484
#
_entry.id   6a0469b7031e78fecb169aea59b40484
#
_cell.length_a   1.000
_cell.length_b   1.000
_cell.length_c   1.000
_cell.angle_alpha   90.00
_cell.angle_beta   90.00
_cell.angle_gamma   90.00
#
_symmetry.space_group_name_H-M   'P 1'
#
loop_
_entity.id
_entity.type
_entity.pdbx_description
1 polymer ?
#
loop_
_entity_poly.entity_id
_entity_poly.type
_entity_poly.pdbx_seq_one_letter_code
_entity_poly.pdbx_strand_id
1 'polypeptide(L)'
;EKQCGHQDGKVTVPHADFLAKINAVRYAFLELGVDDGVIVARTDSLGAGLTKQIAITQEVGDLGDQYNSFLDLEELPESELNHGDVLINHHGKVVRPKRLPSNLYRFKEGTGEARCILDSITSLQNGADLIWIETEKPHIGQIGAMMNEIKKVVPNAKLVYNNSPSFNWTLNFRQQVFDAMEEAGKDISEYDRNDLMNEKYDDSDLGKEADEKIRTFQADAAKEAGIFHHLITLPTYHTAALSTDNLAKEYFGDKGMLGYVENVQRKEIREGIACVKHQNMAGSDMGDDHKEYFAGEAALKASGEDNTMNQF
;
A
#
# COMPACT_ATOMS: atom_id res chain seq x y z
N GLU A 1 -2.86 -7.90 -13.85
CA GLU A 1 -4.16 -7.23 -13.59
C GLU A 1 -4.21 -6.77 -12.15
N LYS A 2 -4.91 -5.66 -11.89
CA LYS A 2 -4.95 -5.06 -10.56
C LYS A 2 -5.72 -5.97 -9.61
N GLN A 3 -5.05 -6.39 -8.54
CA GLN A 3 -5.65 -7.10 -7.40
C GLN A 3 -5.22 -6.41 -6.10
N CYS A 4 -5.89 -6.73 -4.99
CA CYS A 4 -5.44 -6.30 -3.68
C CYS A 4 -4.05 -6.88 -3.40
N GLY A 5 -3.13 -6.07 -2.89
CA GLY A 5 -1.74 -6.47 -2.61
C GLY A 5 -1.61 -7.63 -1.62
N HIS A 6 -2.66 -7.89 -0.83
CA HIS A 6 -2.70 -8.92 0.22
C HIS A 6 -3.51 -10.17 -0.18
N GLN A 7 -3.85 -10.31 -1.47
CA GLN A 7 -4.52 -11.51 -1.98
C GLN A 7 -3.50 -12.50 -2.56
N ASP A 8 -3.78 -13.78 -2.38
CA ASP A 8 -3.04 -14.86 -3.03
C ASP A 8 -3.32 -14.91 -4.53
N GLY A 9 -2.42 -15.58 -5.28
CA GLY A 9 -2.59 -15.79 -6.71
C GLY A 9 -2.40 -14.54 -7.57
N LYS A 10 -1.67 -13.55 -7.09
CA LYS A 10 -1.32 -12.36 -7.86
C LYS A 10 -0.53 -12.71 -9.11
N VAL A 11 -0.91 -12.05 -10.21
CA VAL A 11 -0.29 -12.21 -11.53
C VAL A 11 0.31 -10.87 -11.94
N THR A 12 1.63 -10.83 -12.13
CA THR A 12 2.29 -9.61 -12.62
C THR A 12 2.05 -9.42 -14.11
N VAL A 13 2.10 -8.17 -14.55
CA VAL A 13 2.19 -7.84 -15.98
C VAL A 13 3.64 -8.05 -16.46
N PRO A 14 3.86 -8.26 -17.76
CA PRO A 14 5.20 -8.30 -18.31
C PRO A 14 5.97 -7.02 -17.96
N HIS A 15 7.24 -7.17 -17.64
CA HIS A 15 8.05 -6.04 -17.21
C HIS A 15 8.14 -4.95 -18.30
N ALA A 16 8.34 -5.32 -19.55
CA ALA A 16 8.38 -4.38 -20.66
C ALA A 16 7.09 -3.55 -20.78
N ASP A 17 5.93 -4.17 -20.59
CA ASP A 17 4.63 -3.48 -20.59
C ASP A 17 4.52 -2.48 -19.43
N PHE A 18 5.07 -2.84 -18.26
CA PHE A 18 5.07 -1.96 -17.10
C PHE A 18 5.93 -0.71 -17.34
N LEU A 19 7.14 -0.89 -17.85
CA LEU A 19 8.02 0.23 -18.21
C LEU A 19 7.42 1.10 -19.32
N ALA A 20 6.77 0.51 -20.32
CA ALA A 20 6.08 1.26 -21.36
C ALA A 20 4.96 2.14 -20.79
N LYS A 21 4.25 1.70 -19.76
CA LYS A 21 3.24 2.51 -19.06
C LYS A 21 3.86 3.70 -18.33
N ILE A 22 4.98 3.51 -17.63
CA ILE A 22 5.72 4.61 -16.97
C ILE A 22 6.13 5.66 -18.00
N ASN A 23 6.73 5.22 -19.10
CA ASN A 23 7.15 6.10 -20.18
C ASN A 23 5.96 6.84 -20.81
N ALA A 24 4.82 6.17 -21.02
CA ALA A 24 3.62 6.78 -21.57
C ALA A 24 3.06 7.89 -20.66
N VAL A 25 3.05 7.68 -19.35
CA VAL A 25 2.62 8.69 -18.37
C VAL A 25 3.58 9.88 -18.38
N ARG A 26 4.90 9.63 -18.37
CA ARG A 26 5.90 10.69 -18.43
C ARG A 26 5.78 11.51 -19.73
N TYR A 27 5.55 10.84 -20.84
CA TYR A 27 5.32 11.51 -22.13
C TYR A 27 4.05 12.38 -22.10
N ALA A 28 2.95 11.87 -21.53
CA ALA A 28 1.72 12.64 -21.38
C ALA A 28 1.91 13.89 -20.50
N PHE A 29 2.70 13.82 -19.42
CA PHE A 29 3.05 14.99 -18.63
C PHE A 29 3.77 16.05 -19.46
N LEU A 30 4.76 15.64 -20.27
CA LEU A 30 5.49 16.54 -21.16
C LEU A 30 4.55 17.18 -22.18
N GLU A 31 3.68 16.39 -22.82
CA GLU A 31 2.75 16.85 -23.83
C GLU A 31 1.71 17.85 -23.28
N LEU A 32 1.27 17.64 -22.03
CA LEU A 32 0.29 18.50 -21.37
C LEU A 32 0.91 19.67 -20.60
N GLY A 33 2.24 19.80 -20.56
CA GLY A 33 2.93 20.83 -19.80
C GLY A 33 2.79 20.68 -18.30
N VAL A 34 2.69 19.43 -17.80
CA VAL A 34 2.61 19.13 -16.36
C VAL A 34 4.03 18.93 -15.82
N ASP A 35 4.60 19.98 -15.23
CA ASP A 35 5.99 19.98 -14.77
C ASP A 35 6.15 19.38 -13.36
N ASP A 36 5.09 19.34 -12.55
CA ASP A 36 5.06 18.89 -11.16
C ASP A 36 4.42 17.50 -10.97
N GLY A 37 4.14 16.80 -12.06
CA GLY A 37 3.55 15.46 -12.05
C GLY A 37 4.52 14.42 -11.46
N VAL A 38 4.06 13.64 -10.46
CA VAL A 38 4.84 12.61 -9.78
C VAL A 38 4.36 11.21 -10.17
N ILE A 39 5.28 10.36 -10.62
CA ILE A 39 5.02 8.96 -10.95
C ILE A 39 5.51 8.06 -9.82
N VAL A 40 4.59 7.38 -9.15
CA VAL A 40 4.89 6.35 -8.16
C VAL A 40 4.73 4.97 -8.81
N ALA A 41 5.82 4.25 -9.03
CA ALA A 41 5.81 2.92 -9.60
C ALA A 41 5.62 1.87 -8.49
N ARG A 42 4.50 1.14 -8.53
CA ARG A 42 4.21 0.08 -7.57
C ARG A 42 4.64 -1.28 -8.11
N THR A 43 5.34 -2.06 -7.28
CA THR A 43 5.59 -3.48 -7.50
C THR A 43 4.90 -4.34 -6.45
N ASP A 44 4.28 -5.41 -6.90
CA ASP A 44 3.68 -6.47 -6.07
C ASP A 44 4.49 -7.78 -6.16
N SER A 45 5.70 -7.72 -6.70
CA SER A 45 6.53 -8.89 -6.97
C SER A 45 6.89 -9.68 -5.72
N LEU A 46 6.87 -9.07 -4.54
CA LEU A 46 7.18 -9.76 -3.28
C LEU A 46 6.24 -10.95 -3.05
N GLY A 47 4.93 -10.72 -3.18
CA GLY A 47 3.91 -11.76 -2.98
C GLY A 47 3.35 -12.36 -4.28
N ALA A 48 3.80 -11.93 -5.48
CA ALA A 48 3.29 -12.46 -6.73
C ALA A 48 4.05 -13.71 -7.17
N GLY A 49 3.34 -14.84 -7.28
CA GLY A 49 3.92 -16.12 -7.73
C GLY A 49 3.81 -16.38 -9.23
N LEU A 50 3.08 -15.55 -9.97
CA LEU A 50 2.73 -15.81 -11.37
C LEU A 50 2.93 -14.57 -12.26
N THR A 51 3.19 -14.82 -13.56
CA THR A 51 3.17 -13.79 -14.59
C THR A 51 2.44 -14.26 -15.85
N LYS A 52 1.84 -13.32 -16.60
CA LYS A 52 1.13 -13.62 -17.85
C LYS A 52 2.05 -13.97 -19.00
N GLN A 53 3.19 -13.33 -19.06
CA GLN A 53 4.12 -13.45 -20.18
C GLN A 53 5.54 -13.43 -19.68
N ILE A 54 6.42 -14.01 -20.48
CA ILE A 54 7.86 -13.88 -20.31
C ILE A 54 8.35 -12.57 -20.91
N ALA A 55 9.47 -12.08 -20.40
CA ALA A 55 10.13 -10.90 -20.97
C ALA A 55 10.82 -11.28 -22.31
N ILE A 56 10.89 -10.29 -23.21
CA ILE A 56 11.63 -10.46 -24.47
C ILE A 56 13.12 -10.43 -24.15
N THR A 57 13.83 -11.46 -24.63
CA THR A 57 15.29 -11.60 -24.53
C THR A 57 15.90 -11.46 -25.91
N GLN A 58 16.89 -10.59 -26.06
CA GLN A 58 17.65 -10.41 -27.30
C GLN A 58 19.05 -11.03 -27.18
N GLU A 59 19.63 -10.95 -25.99
CA GLU A 59 20.94 -11.49 -25.69
C GLU A 59 21.03 -11.97 -24.24
N VAL A 60 21.99 -12.83 -23.96
CA VAL A 60 22.24 -13.35 -22.62
C VAL A 60 22.64 -12.22 -21.68
N GLY A 61 21.95 -12.15 -20.53
CA GLY A 61 22.22 -11.15 -19.49
C GLY A 61 21.58 -9.80 -19.73
N ASP A 62 20.78 -9.63 -20.79
CA ASP A 62 19.96 -8.44 -20.96
C ASP A 62 18.85 -8.40 -19.89
N LEU A 63 18.09 -7.31 -19.85
CA LEU A 63 17.04 -7.11 -18.85
C LEU A 63 15.96 -8.19 -18.94
N GLY A 64 15.61 -8.62 -20.15
CA GLY A 64 14.66 -9.72 -20.36
C GLY A 64 15.17 -11.05 -19.81
N ASP A 65 16.44 -11.38 -20.04
CA ASP A 65 17.06 -12.59 -19.50
C ASP A 65 17.13 -12.54 -17.96
N GLN A 66 17.43 -11.38 -17.36
CA GLN A 66 17.41 -11.21 -15.91
C GLN A 66 16.01 -11.50 -15.33
N TYR A 67 14.94 -10.96 -15.92
CA TYR A 67 13.57 -11.24 -15.48
C TYR A 67 13.18 -12.71 -15.66
N ASN A 68 13.49 -13.27 -16.79
CA ASN A 68 13.17 -14.66 -17.11
C ASN A 68 13.92 -15.64 -16.22
N SER A 69 15.09 -15.28 -15.70
CA SER A 69 15.87 -16.12 -14.78
C SER A 69 15.14 -16.42 -13.46
N PHE A 70 14.17 -15.60 -13.09
CA PHE A 70 13.32 -15.82 -11.92
C PHE A 70 12.16 -16.80 -12.14
N LEU A 71 11.93 -17.24 -13.38
CA LEU A 71 10.85 -18.18 -13.72
C LEU A 71 11.28 -19.63 -13.50
N ASP A 72 10.30 -20.50 -13.28
CA ASP A 72 10.53 -21.94 -13.41
C ASP A 72 10.98 -22.26 -14.84
N LEU A 73 12.14 -22.83 -14.97
CA LEU A 73 12.78 -23.12 -16.24
C LEU A 73 12.86 -24.64 -16.46
N GLU A 74 12.76 -25.05 -17.71
CA GLU A 74 13.08 -26.40 -18.14
C GLU A 74 14.24 -26.38 -19.14
N GLU A 75 15.19 -27.29 -18.97
CA GLU A 75 16.29 -27.50 -19.93
C GLU A 75 15.76 -28.23 -21.15
N LEU A 76 16.14 -27.78 -22.34
CA LEU A 76 15.76 -28.39 -23.59
C LEU A 76 17.02 -28.89 -24.32
N PRO A 77 16.98 -30.12 -24.86
CA PRO A 77 17.97 -30.52 -25.82
C PRO A 77 17.81 -29.72 -27.13
N GLU A 78 18.92 -29.43 -27.79
CA GLU A 78 18.92 -28.68 -29.06
C GLU A 78 17.94 -29.22 -30.11
N SER A 79 17.68 -30.55 -30.07
CA SER A 79 16.75 -31.22 -30.99
C SER A 79 15.27 -30.87 -30.75
N GLU A 80 14.91 -30.29 -29.62
CA GLU A 80 13.54 -29.91 -29.26
C GLU A 80 13.25 -28.43 -29.46
N LEU A 81 14.20 -27.65 -29.99
CA LEU A 81 14.03 -26.24 -30.28
C LEU A 81 13.12 -26.05 -31.49
N ASN A 82 11.94 -25.47 -31.24
CA ASN A 82 11.03 -25.07 -32.30
C ASN A 82 11.25 -23.60 -32.68
N HIS A 83 11.06 -23.33 -33.97
CA HIS A 83 11.12 -21.93 -34.45
C HIS A 83 10.01 -21.10 -33.79
N GLY A 84 10.40 -20.15 -32.97
CA GLY A 84 9.48 -19.30 -32.21
C GLY A 84 9.45 -19.54 -30.69
N ASP A 85 10.15 -20.58 -30.20
CA ASP A 85 10.39 -20.70 -28.77
C ASP A 85 11.31 -19.55 -28.31
N VAL A 86 10.92 -18.88 -27.22
CA VAL A 86 11.80 -17.89 -26.59
C VAL A 86 12.86 -18.65 -25.81
N LEU A 87 14.08 -18.58 -26.30
CA LEU A 87 15.22 -19.27 -25.70
C LEU A 87 15.90 -18.32 -24.73
N ILE A 88 16.04 -18.79 -23.50
CA ILE A 88 16.84 -18.14 -22.47
C ILE A 88 18.09 -18.99 -22.32
N ASN A 89 19.24 -18.37 -22.54
CA ASN A 89 20.51 -19.03 -22.28
C ASN A 89 20.94 -18.69 -20.85
N HIS A 90 20.62 -19.58 -19.92
CA HIS A 90 20.95 -19.42 -18.52
C HIS A 90 22.17 -20.28 -18.18
N HIS A 91 23.27 -19.66 -17.75
CA HIS A 91 24.54 -20.37 -17.46
C HIS A 91 25.05 -21.27 -18.61
N GLY A 92 24.89 -20.83 -19.84
CA GLY A 92 25.35 -21.60 -21.02
C GLY A 92 24.45 -22.77 -21.42
N LYS A 93 23.28 -22.89 -20.81
CA LYS A 93 22.28 -23.90 -21.15
C LYS A 93 21.13 -23.30 -21.91
N VAL A 94 20.54 -24.03 -22.80
CA VAL A 94 19.30 -23.67 -23.46
C VAL A 94 18.14 -24.06 -22.57
N VAL A 95 17.35 -23.08 -22.19
CA VAL A 95 16.22 -23.23 -21.27
C VAL A 95 15.01 -22.46 -21.79
N ARG A 96 13.82 -22.91 -21.43
CA ARG A 96 12.59 -22.13 -21.62
C ARG A 96 11.80 -22.05 -20.32
N PRO A 97 11.02 -20.98 -20.11
CA PRO A 97 10.09 -20.90 -19.00
C PRO A 97 9.00 -21.96 -19.13
N LYS A 98 8.74 -22.66 -18.03
CA LYS A 98 7.71 -23.70 -17.97
C LYS A 98 6.31 -23.06 -17.95
N ARG A 99 5.54 -23.31 -19.00
CA ARG A 99 4.16 -22.81 -19.11
C ARG A 99 3.19 -23.70 -18.34
N LEU A 100 2.35 -23.09 -17.51
CA LEU A 100 1.29 -23.77 -16.78
C LEU A 100 0.05 -24.05 -17.65
N PRO A 101 -0.82 -25.02 -17.28
CA PRO A 101 -2.09 -25.25 -17.99
C PRO A 101 -3.00 -24.02 -18.06
N SER A 102 -2.87 -23.08 -17.12
CA SER A 102 -3.56 -21.80 -17.10
C SER A 102 -3.02 -20.77 -18.09
N ASN A 103 -2.04 -21.12 -18.91
CA ASN A 103 -1.29 -20.22 -19.79
C ASN A 103 -0.48 -19.14 -19.06
N LEU A 104 -0.20 -19.33 -17.79
CA LEU A 104 0.66 -18.48 -16.96
C LEU A 104 2.03 -19.13 -16.78
N TYR A 105 2.97 -18.33 -16.31
CA TYR A 105 4.30 -18.78 -15.91
C TYR A 105 4.45 -18.57 -14.40
N ARG A 106 5.17 -19.49 -13.75
CA ARG A 106 5.42 -19.44 -12.30
C ARG A 106 6.81 -18.88 -12.03
N PHE A 107 6.89 -18.01 -11.03
CA PHE A 107 8.17 -17.61 -10.47
C PHE A 107 8.72 -18.67 -9.51
N LYS A 108 10.03 -18.79 -9.45
CA LYS A 108 10.72 -19.59 -8.43
C LYS A 108 10.42 -19.04 -7.04
N GLU A 109 10.24 -19.92 -6.09
CA GLU A 109 10.11 -19.54 -4.68
C GLU A 109 11.34 -18.78 -4.19
N GLY A 110 11.14 -17.85 -3.25
CA GLY A 110 12.23 -17.03 -2.67
C GLY A 110 12.78 -15.93 -3.58
N THR A 111 12.23 -15.73 -4.79
CA THR A 111 12.72 -14.69 -5.71
C THR A 111 12.00 -13.33 -5.57
N GLY A 112 11.01 -13.21 -4.67
CA GLY A 112 10.16 -12.03 -4.54
C GLY A 112 10.95 -10.75 -4.26
N GLU A 113 11.88 -10.76 -3.31
CA GLU A 113 12.70 -9.59 -2.97
C GLU A 113 13.61 -9.17 -4.13
N ALA A 114 14.30 -10.12 -4.76
CA ALA A 114 15.16 -9.82 -5.90
C ALA A 114 14.38 -9.22 -7.07
N ARG A 115 13.14 -9.70 -7.30
CA ARG A 115 12.25 -9.13 -8.32
C ARG A 115 11.79 -7.72 -7.94
N CYS A 116 11.41 -7.47 -6.68
CA CYS A 116 11.06 -6.13 -6.21
C CYS A 116 12.22 -5.14 -6.38
N ILE A 117 13.45 -5.58 -6.10
CA ILE A 117 14.65 -4.76 -6.28
C ILE A 117 14.84 -4.41 -7.76
N LEU A 118 14.76 -5.39 -8.64
CA LEU A 118 14.93 -5.20 -10.09
C LEU A 118 13.81 -4.31 -10.66
N ASP A 119 12.54 -4.56 -10.31
CA ASP A 119 11.39 -3.72 -10.70
C ASP A 119 11.58 -2.27 -10.27
N SER A 120 12.06 -2.06 -9.04
CA SER A 120 12.25 -0.73 -8.47
C SER A 120 13.36 0.03 -9.21
N ILE A 121 14.52 -0.61 -9.40
CA ILE A 121 15.67 -0.01 -10.10
C ILE A 121 15.28 0.37 -11.54
N THR A 122 14.68 -0.56 -12.27
CA THR A 122 14.33 -0.33 -13.67
C THR A 122 13.21 0.70 -13.82
N SER A 123 12.25 0.75 -12.89
CA SER A 123 11.21 1.77 -12.88
C SER A 123 11.77 3.17 -12.68
N LEU A 124 12.68 3.34 -11.71
CA LEU A 124 13.35 4.62 -11.46
C LEU A 124 14.22 5.06 -12.64
N GLN A 125 14.93 4.13 -13.28
CA GLN A 125 15.72 4.40 -14.47
C GLN A 125 14.88 4.74 -15.70
N ASN A 126 13.61 4.36 -15.73
CA ASN A 126 12.65 4.61 -16.80
C ASN A 126 11.64 5.71 -16.50
N GLY A 127 11.90 6.58 -15.54
CA GLY A 127 11.14 7.81 -15.36
C GLY A 127 10.11 7.80 -14.22
N ALA A 128 10.08 6.78 -13.35
CA ALA A 128 9.39 6.87 -12.09
C ALA A 128 10.16 7.80 -11.13
N ASP A 129 9.44 8.57 -10.31
CA ASP A 129 10.02 9.47 -9.30
C ASP A 129 10.20 8.77 -7.96
N LEU A 130 9.25 7.90 -7.64
CA LEU A 130 9.23 7.11 -6.41
C LEU A 130 8.83 5.68 -6.73
N ILE A 131 9.17 4.77 -5.83
CA ILE A 131 8.74 3.37 -5.87
C ILE A 131 7.81 3.07 -4.69
N TRP A 132 6.94 2.10 -4.89
CA TRP A 132 6.09 1.53 -3.86
C TRP A 132 6.22 0.01 -3.92
N ILE A 133 6.86 -0.55 -2.90
CA ILE A 133 6.95 -2.00 -2.72
C ILE A 133 5.79 -2.43 -1.82
N GLU A 134 4.89 -3.24 -2.35
CA GLU A 134 3.81 -3.82 -1.56
C GLU A 134 4.35 -5.01 -0.77
N THR A 135 4.25 -4.93 0.56
CA THR A 135 4.72 -5.96 1.48
C THR A 135 3.56 -6.75 2.07
N GLU A 136 3.84 -7.93 2.57
CA GLU A 136 2.85 -8.78 3.26
C GLU A 136 2.74 -8.46 4.75
N LYS A 137 3.79 -7.87 5.31
CA LYS A 137 3.91 -7.53 6.75
C LYS A 137 4.64 -6.20 6.92
N PRO A 138 4.36 -5.46 8.00
CA PRO A 138 5.07 -4.22 8.31
C PRO A 138 6.42 -4.53 9.00
N HIS A 139 7.41 -4.95 8.20
CA HIS A 139 8.73 -5.33 8.71
C HIS A 139 9.81 -4.39 8.17
N ILE A 140 10.23 -3.42 9.01
CA ILE A 140 11.19 -2.36 8.64
C ILE A 140 12.52 -2.94 8.14
N GLY A 141 13.03 -3.97 8.81
CA GLY A 141 14.31 -4.60 8.43
C GLY A 141 14.29 -5.18 7.01
N GLN A 142 13.21 -5.84 6.61
CA GLN A 142 13.06 -6.37 5.25
C GLN A 142 13.01 -5.25 4.21
N ILE A 143 12.22 -4.21 4.48
CA ILE A 143 12.11 -3.05 3.60
C ILE A 143 13.47 -2.34 3.47
N GLY A 144 14.16 -2.14 4.60
CA GLY A 144 15.47 -1.53 4.65
C GLY A 144 16.54 -2.30 3.86
N ALA A 145 16.52 -3.63 3.94
CA ALA A 145 17.42 -4.49 3.19
C ALA A 145 17.23 -4.30 1.67
N MET A 146 15.98 -4.34 1.19
CA MET A 146 15.68 -4.10 -0.23
C MET A 146 16.09 -2.68 -0.65
N MET A 147 15.79 -1.66 0.16
CA MET A 147 16.15 -0.28 -0.16
C MET A 147 17.65 -0.06 -0.21
N ASN A 148 18.43 -0.74 0.63
CA ASN A 148 19.89 -0.67 0.58
C ASN A 148 20.43 -1.21 -0.75
N GLU A 149 19.89 -2.33 -1.26
CA GLU A 149 20.28 -2.86 -2.58
C GLU A 149 19.88 -1.91 -3.72
N ILE A 150 18.67 -1.36 -3.68
CA ILE A 150 18.20 -0.39 -4.67
C ILE A 150 19.11 0.86 -4.70
N LYS A 151 19.47 1.38 -3.52
CA LYS A 151 20.30 2.58 -3.40
C LYS A 151 21.76 2.38 -3.86
N LYS A 152 22.26 1.15 -3.94
CA LYS A 152 23.57 0.89 -4.58
C LYS A 152 23.58 1.27 -6.06
N VAL A 153 22.43 1.18 -6.73
CA VAL A 153 22.27 1.48 -8.16
C VAL A 153 21.63 2.87 -8.37
N VAL A 154 20.63 3.23 -7.56
CA VAL A 154 19.94 4.52 -7.61
C VAL A 154 20.06 5.19 -6.23
N PRO A 155 21.14 5.93 -5.93
CA PRO A 155 21.43 6.46 -4.58
C PRO A 155 20.32 7.33 -3.98
N ASN A 156 19.56 8.04 -4.82
CA ASN A 156 18.50 8.95 -4.39
C ASN A 156 17.10 8.30 -4.42
N ALA A 157 17.01 6.96 -4.51
CA ALA A 157 15.74 6.26 -4.50
C ALA A 157 14.91 6.60 -3.26
N LYS A 158 13.61 6.86 -3.46
CA LYS A 158 12.63 7.19 -2.44
C LYS A 158 11.49 6.19 -2.49
N LEU A 159 11.03 5.76 -1.32
CA LEU A 159 9.97 4.77 -1.18
C LEU A 159 8.69 5.39 -0.64
N VAL A 160 7.57 5.06 -1.27
CA VAL A 160 6.22 5.22 -0.75
C VAL A 160 5.82 3.92 -0.07
N TYR A 161 5.23 3.99 1.11
CA TYR A 161 4.82 2.82 1.86
C TYR A 161 3.34 2.86 2.24
N ASN A 162 2.68 1.72 2.08
CA ASN A 162 1.30 1.52 2.48
C ASN A 162 1.23 0.95 3.90
N ASN A 163 0.82 1.79 4.85
CA ASN A 163 0.43 1.35 6.19
C ASN A 163 -0.95 0.67 6.10
N SER A 164 -0.97 -0.51 5.51
CA SER A 164 -2.22 -1.18 5.15
C SER A 164 -3.08 -1.55 6.36
N PRO A 165 -4.39 -1.24 6.36
CA PRO A 165 -5.32 -1.78 7.35
C PRO A 165 -5.60 -3.28 7.17
N SER A 166 -5.11 -3.91 6.09
CA SER A 166 -5.13 -5.37 5.94
C SER A 166 -4.10 -6.08 6.83
N PHE A 167 -3.10 -5.37 7.34
CA PHE A 167 -2.21 -5.92 8.35
C PHE A 167 -2.93 -5.98 9.68
N ASN A 168 -2.80 -7.09 10.39
CA ASN A 168 -3.06 -7.11 11.82
C ASN A 168 -1.85 -6.51 12.52
N TRP A 169 -1.86 -5.19 12.74
CA TRP A 169 -0.74 -4.44 13.32
C TRP A 169 -0.34 -4.98 14.68
N THR A 170 -1.29 -5.17 15.57
CA THR A 170 -1.04 -5.70 16.92
C THR A 170 -0.36 -7.06 16.86
N LEU A 171 -0.92 -8.00 16.10
CA LEU A 171 -0.35 -9.36 15.99
C LEU A 171 1.06 -9.32 15.40
N ASN A 172 1.28 -8.57 14.31
CA ASN A 172 2.58 -8.51 13.66
C ASN A 172 3.67 -7.95 14.59
N PHE A 173 3.38 -6.89 15.33
CA PHE A 173 4.37 -6.30 16.23
C PHE A 173 4.57 -7.10 17.50
N ARG A 174 3.52 -7.67 18.07
CA ARG A 174 3.67 -8.60 19.21
C ARG A 174 4.49 -9.83 18.82
N GLN A 175 4.33 -10.35 17.61
CA GLN A 175 5.12 -11.47 17.12
C GLN A 175 6.60 -11.09 16.96
N GLN A 176 6.88 -9.91 16.38
CA GLN A 176 8.26 -9.39 16.25
C GLN A 176 8.92 -9.17 17.62
N VAL A 177 8.18 -8.65 18.60
CA VAL A 177 8.70 -8.46 19.97
C VAL A 177 8.92 -9.81 20.65
N PHE A 178 7.98 -10.75 20.52
CA PHE A 178 8.11 -12.10 21.06
C PHE A 178 9.36 -12.79 20.51
N ASP A 179 9.55 -12.77 19.19
CA ASP A 179 10.71 -13.38 18.53
C ASP A 179 12.02 -12.72 19.01
N ALA A 180 12.04 -11.40 19.16
CA ALA A 180 13.21 -10.67 19.69
C ALA A 180 13.50 -10.99 21.16
N MET A 181 12.46 -11.18 21.98
CA MET A 181 12.62 -11.60 23.38
C MET A 181 13.18 -13.03 23.47
N GLU A 182 12.69 -13.94 22.63
CA GLU A 182 13.17 -15.31 22.53
C GLU A 182 14.64 -15.36 22.11
N GLU A 183 15.01 -14.64 21.06
CA GLU A 183 16.40 -14.51 20.58
C GLU A 183 17.34 -13.92 21.63
N ALA A 184 16.85 -12.97 22.43
CA ALA A 184 17.60 -12.38 23.55
C ALA A 184 17.68 -13.26 24.80
N GLY A 185 17.04 -14.44 24.79
CA GLY A 185 17.00 -15.35 25.93
C GLY A 185 16.23 -14.82 27.14
N LYS A 186 15.27 -13.91 26.93
CA LYS A 186 14.36 -13.42 27.96
C LYS A 186 13.36 -14.51 28.35
N ASP A 187 12.82 -14.44 29.56
CA ASP A 187 11.73 -15.31 29.97
C ASP A 187 10.43 -14.91 29.22
N ILE A 188 9.96 -15.84 28.42
CA ILE A 188 8.73 -15.71 27.61
C ILE A 188 7.64 -16.69 28.06
N SER A 189 7.82 -17.39 29.19
CA SER A 189 6.93 -18.44 29.65
C SER A 189 5.50 -17.97 29.94
N GLU A 190 5.30 -16.69 30.18
CA GLU A 190 3.98 -16.07 30.39
C GLU A 190 3.20 -15.81 29.11
N TYR A 191 3.87 -15.87 27.93
CA TYR A 191 3.27 -15.55 26.64
C TYR A 191 3.00 -16.82 25.83
N ASP A 192 1.79 -16.92 25.27
CA ASP A 192 1.45 -17.96 24.29
C ASP A 192 1.58 -17.42 22.88
N ARG A 193 2.55 -17.94 22.11
CA ARG A 193 2.79 -17.55 20.72
C ARG A 193 1.55 -17.69 19.83
N ASN A 194 0.66 -18.63 20.14
CA ASN A 194 -0.56 -18.87 19.36
C ASN A 194 -1.73 -17.96 19.76
N ASP A 195 -1.61 -17.23 20.86
CA ASP A 195 -2.67 -16.37 21.42
C ASP A 195 -2.19 -14.94 21.70
N LEU A 196 -1.26 -14.42 20.92
CA LEU A 196 -0.69 -13.08 21.10
C LEU A 196 -1.72 -11.94 20.97
N MET A 197 -2.91 -12.21 20.44
CA MET A 197 -4.01 -11.23 20.35
C MET A 197 -4.82 -11.11 21.65
N ASN A 198 -4.54 -11.91 22.66
CA ASN A 198 -5.27 -11.89 23.91
C ASN A 198 -5.11 -10.54 24.62
N GLU A 199 -6.23 -9.95 25.06
CA GLU A 199 -6.27 -8.65 25.75
C GLU A 199 -5.48 -8.66 27.06
N LYS A 200 -5.26 -9.83 27.69
CA LYS A 200 -4.41 -9.95 28.90
C LYS A 200 -2.98 -9.45 28.68
N TYR A 201 -2.52 -9.38 27.41
CA TYR A 201 -1.18 -8.90 27.07
C TYR A 201 -1.11 -7.40 26.77
N ASP A 202 -2.23 -6.67 26.76
CA ASP A 202 -2.23 -5.23 26.43
C ASP A 202 -1.35 -4.42 27.39
N ASP A 203 -1.40 -4.75 28.68
CA ASP A 203 -0.60 -4.08 29.72
C ASP A 203 0.73 -4.79 30.05
N SER A 204 1.06 -5.89 29.36
CA SER A 204 2.31 -6.61 29.54
C SER A 204 3.50 -5.87 28.92
N ASP A 205 4.72 -6.27 29.26
CA ASP A 205 5.94 -5.72 28.64
C ASP A 205 5.95 -5.96 27.13
N LEU A 206 5.51 -7.14 26.68
CA LEU A 206 5.37 -7.48 25.26
C LEU A 206 4.37 -6.56 24.56
N GLY A 207 3.20 -6.36 25.15
CA GLY A 207 2.16 -5.50 24.58
C GLY A 207 2.61 -4.04 24.49
N LYS A 208 3.15 -3.49 25.55
CA LYS A 208 3.66 -2.10 25.60
C LYS A 208 4.81 -1.86 24.61
N GLU A 209 5.74 -2.81 24.51
CA GLU A 209 6.83 -2.69 23.53
C GLU A 209 6.31 -2.76 22.09
N ALA A 210 5.34 -3.63 21.81
CA ALA A 210 4.69 -3.71 20.51
C ALA A 210 3.95 -2.41 20.14
N ASP A 211 3.17 -1.85 21.07
CA ASP A 211 2.45 -0.59 20.87
C ASP A 211 3.41 0.58 20.66
N GLU A 212 4.52 0.64 21.38
CA GLU A 212 5.55 1.65 21.15
C GLU A 212 6.16 1.53 19.74
N LYS A 213 6.46 0.31 19.29
CA LYS A 213 6.96 0.09 17.93
C LYS A 213 5.93 0.47 16.85
N ILE A 214 4.62 0.24 17.09
CA ILE A 214 3.56 0.71 16.20
C ILE A 214 3.51 2.25 16.18
N ARG A 215 3.59 2.88 17.34
CA ARG A 215 3.57 4.34 17.49
C ARG A 215 4.73 5.02 16.77
N THR A 216 5.92 4.45 16.82
CA THR A 216 7.13 5.01 16.20
C THR A 216 7.34 4.55 14.76
N PHE A 217 6.53 3.64 14.24
CA PHE A 217 6.75 2.94 12.97
C PHE A 217 7.11 3.87 11.80
N GLN A 218 6.36 4.96 11.60
CA GLN A 218 6.64 5.85 10.47
C GLN A 218 8.00 6.54 10.61
N ALA A 219 8.36 6.97 11.82
CA ALA A 219 9.64 7.62 12.07
C ALA A 219 10.82 6.65 11.91
N ASP A 220 10.69 5.45 12.45
CA ASP A 220 11.70 4.40 12.35
C ASP A 220 11.85 3.91 10.90
N ALA A 221 10.76 3.69 10.20
CA ALA A 221 10.77 3.30 8.80
C ALA A 221 11.37 4.38 7.89
N ALA A 222 11.12 5.66 8.17
CA ALA A 222 11.76 6.76 7.45
C ALA A 222 13.28 6.76 7.68
N LYS A 223 13.73 6.55 8.91
CA LYS A 223 15.13 6.57 9.31
C LYS A 223 15.88 5.33 8.82
N GLU A 224 15.33 4.15 8.99
CA GLU A 224 16.03 2.88 8.78
C GLU A 224 15.85 2.34 7.35
N ALA A 225 14.66 2.52 6.77
CA ALA A 225 14.34 2.03 5.43
C ALA A 225 14.26 3.14 4.37
N GLY A 226 14.38 4.42 4.76
CA GLY A 226 14.32 5.53 3.81
C GLY A 226 12.94 5.73 3.19
N ILE A 227 11.86 5.42 3.92
CA ILE A 227 10.51 5.67 3.47
C ILE A 227 10.26 7.18 3.49
N PHE A 228 9.93 7.71 2.33
CA PHE A 228 9.73 9.15 2.11
C PHE A 228 8.30 9.59 2.33
N HIS A 229 7.34 8.73 1.98
CA HIS A 229 5.92 9.03 2.06
C HIS A 229 5.14 7.82 2.56
N HIS A 230 4.32 8.04 3.59
CA HIS A 230 3.41 7.03 4.12
C HIS A 230 1.98 7.33 3.71
N LEU A 231 1.23 6.30 3.40
CA LEU A 231 -0.21 6.38 3.18
C LEU A 231 -0.93 5.27 3.94
N ILE A 232 -2.18 5.49 4.27
CA ILE A 232 -3.09 4.45 4.78
C ILE A 232 -4.18 4.28 3.73
N THR A 233 -4.36 3.06 3.23
CA THR A 233 -5.47 2.75 2.33
C THR A 233 -6.76 2.54 3.12
N LEU A 234 -7.88 3.04 2.60
CA LEU A 234 -9.22 2.84 3.16
C LEU A 234 -9.45 3.34 4.62
N PRO A 235 -8.74 4.35 5.16
CA PRO A 235 -8.94 4.76 6.55
C PRO A 235 -10.36 5.28 6.77
N THR A 236 -10.86 6.11 5.86
CA THR A 236 -12.23 6.66 5.90
C THR A 236 -13.29 5.56 5.84
N TYR A 237 -13.07 4.52 5.03
CA TYR A 237 -13.98 3.38 4.97
C TYR A 237 -14.11 2.68 6.32
N HIS A 238 -12.99 2.34 6.95
CA HIS A 238 -12.99 1.63 8.24
C HIS A 238 -13.55 2.49 9.37
N THR A 239 -13.17 3.76 9.44
CA THR A 239 -13.70 4.67 10.46
C THR A 239 -15.19 4.93 10.28
N ALA A 240 -15.64 5.14 9.05
CA ALA A 240 -17.07 5.32 8.75
C ALA A 240 -17.87 4.05 9.08
N ALA A 241 -17.39 2.86 8.70
CA ALA A 241 -18.05 1.60 8.98
C ALA A 241 -18.22 1.36 10.49
N LEU A 242 -17.15 1.53 11.28
CA LEU A 242 -17.20 1.39 12.73
C LEU A 242 -18.13 2.41 13.38
N SER A 243 -18.03 3.67 12.99
CA SER A 243 -18.87 4.74 13.56
C SER A 243 -20.34 4.55 13.22
N THR A 244 -20.64 4.10 11.99
CA THR A 244 -22.01 3.81 11.56
C THR A 244 -22.60 2.61 12.28
N ASP A 245 -21.80 1.54 12.46
CA ASP A 245 -22.26 0.36 13.21
C ASP A 245 -22.57 0.71 14.69
N ASN A 246 -21.67 1.47 15.34
CA ASN A 246 -21.90 1.94 16.71
C ASN A 246 -23.15 2.82 16.80
N LEU A 247 -23.33 3.76 15.87
CA LEU A 247 -24.52 4.60 15.81
C LEU A 247 -25.78 3.76 15.63
N ALA A 248 -25.78 2.78 14.72
CA ALA A 248 -26.92 1.94 14.47
C ALA A 248 -27.34 1.14 15.72
N LYS A 249 -26.37 0.54 16.41
CA LYS A 249 -26.61 -0.22 17.65
C LYS A 249 -27.24 0.62 18.76
N GLU A 250 -26.78 1.86 18.93
CA GLU A 250 -27.27 2.74 19.98
C GLU A 250 -28.59 3.43 19.59
N TYR A 251 -28.71 3.85 18.32
CA TYR A 251 -29.91 4.55 17.84
C TYR A 251 -31.14 3.64 17.81
N PHE A 252 -30.98 2.40 17.35
CA PHE A 252 -32.06 1.40 17.33
C PHE A 252 -32.19 0.63 18.65
N GLY A 253 -31.28 0.84 19.59
CA GLY A 253 -31.32 0.30 20.94
C GLY A 253 -32.04 1.25 21.90
N ASP A 254 -31.64 1.22 23.16
CA ASP A 254 -32.31 1.93 24.26
C ASP A 254 -32.06 3.45 24.27
N LYS A 255 -31.03 3.94 23.55
CA LYS A 255 -30.64 5.37 23.59
C LYS A 255 -31.32 6.26 22.55
N GLY A 256 -31.79 5.71 21.43
CA GLY A 256 -32.40 6.51 20.35
C GLY A 256 -31.52 7.68 19.91
N MET A 257 -32.10 8.87 19.76
CA MET A 257 -31.34 10.09 19.39
C MET A 257 -30.22 10.44 20.35
N LEU A 258 -30.30 10.05 21.63
CA LEU A 258 -29.23 10.33 22.58
C LEU A 258 -27.93 9.63 22.18
N GLY A 259 -28.02 8.42 21.59
CA GLY A 259 -26.83 7.73 21.06
C GLY A 259 -26.11 8.55 20.01
N TYR A 260 -26.83 9.15 19.06
CA TYR A 260 -26.25 10.08 18.07
C TYR A 260 -25.63 11.33 18.76
N VAL A 261 -26.39 11.96 19.65
CA VAL A 261 -25.93 13.19 20.31
C VAL A 261 -24.67 12.97 21.13
N GLU A 262 -24.59 11.86 21.88
CA GLU A 262 -23.41 11.55 22.73
C GLU A 262 -22.19 11.14 21.90
N ASN A 263 -22.37 10.33 20.89
CA ASN A 263 -21.25 9.73 20.18
C ASN A 263 -20.76 10.54 18.99
N VAL A 264 -21.60 11.43 18.46
CA VAL A 264 -21.28 12.25 17.29
C VAL A 264 -21.36 13.72 17.64
N GLN A 265 -22.55 14.29 17.80
CA GLN A 265 -22.76 15.74 17.83
C GLN A 265 -22.01 16.45 18.98
N ARG A 266 -22.08 15.91 20.20
CA ARG A 266 -21.35 16.51 21.35
C ARG A 266 -19.82 16.46 21.16
N LYS A 267 -19.32 15.40 20.50
CA LYS A 267 -17.88 15.27 20.22
C LYS A 267 -17.45 16.28 19.15
N GLU A 268 -18.20 16.36 18.06
CA GLU A 268 -17.95 17.34 16.99
C GLU A 268 -17.90 18.76 17.52
N ILE A 269 -18.85 19.14 18.37
CA ILE A 269 -18.89 20.47 18.98
C ILE A 269 -17.67 20.72 19.89
N ARG A 270 -17.33 19.75 20.77
CA ARG A 270 -16.23 19.90 21.73
C ARG A 270 -14.87 19.92 21.07
N GLU A 271 -14.71 19.17 19.99
CA GLU A 271 -13.45 19.05 19.24
C GLU A 271 -13.34 20.07 18.11
N GLY A 272 -14.36 20.89 17.89
CA GLY A 272 -14.37 21.91 16.84
C GLY A 272 -14.37 21.33 15.44
N ILE A 273 -15.02 20.18 15.23
CA ILE A 273 -15.09 19.53 13.92
C ILE A 273 -15.98 20.34 12.98
N ALA A 274 -15.44 20.76 11.85
CA ALA A 274 -16.11 21.66 10.92
C ALA A 274 -17.45 21.12 10.38
N CYS A 275 -17.62 19.80 10.28
CA CYS A 275 -18.84 19.18 9.76
C CYS A 275 -20.08 19.36 10.67
N VAL A 276 -19.93 19.81 11.92
CA VAL A 276 -21.07 20.21 12.76
C VAL A 276 -21.87 21.32 12.08
N LYS A 277 -21.19 22.19 11.33
CA LYS A 277 -21.78 23.22 10.46
C LYS A 277 -21.86 22.75 9.01
N HIS A 278 -22.54 21.64 8.77
CA HIS A 278 -22.52 20.94 7.48
C HIS A 278 -23.04 21.77 6.32
N GLN A 279 -23.99 22.70 6.54
CA GLN A 279 -24.46 23.60 5.49
C GLN A 279 -23.32 24.53 5.02
N ASN A 280 -22.57 25.13 5.95
CA ASN A 280 -21.43 25.98 5.62
C ASN A 280 -20.35 25.18 4.93
N MET A 281 -20.06 23.98 5.44
CA MET A 281 -19.08 23.06 4.84
C MET A 281 -19.49 22.66 3.41
N ALA A 282 -20.80 22.55 3.14
CA ALA A 282 -21.35 22.28 1.81
C ALA A 282 -21.43 23.52 0.91
N GLY A 283 -20.99 24.70 1.37
CA GLY A 283 -20.94 25.92 0.59
C GLY A 283 -22.20 26.77 0.63
N SER A 284 -23.04 26.66 1.69
CA SER A 284 -24.23 27.51 1.83
C SER A 284 -23.91 29.00 1.82
N ASP A 285 -22.83 29.39 2.48
CA ASP A 285 -22.41 30.80 2.55
C ASP A 285 -22.08 31.36 1.15
N MET A 286 -21.33 30.62 0.35
CA MET A 286 -21.05 31.00 -1.02
C MET A 286 -22.32 31.10 -1.88
N GLY A 287 -23.27 30.19 -1.66
CA GLY A 287 -24.56 30.24 -2.32
C GLY A 287 -25.41 31.46 -1.90
N ASP A 288 -25.36 31.82 -0.62
CA ASP A 288 -26.07 32.99 -0.07
C ASP A 288 -25.42 34.30 -0.52
N ASP A 289 -24.09 34.39 -0.57
CA ASP A 289 -23.37 35.52 -1.13
C ASP A 289 -23.72 35.76 -2.59
N HIS A 290 -23.80 34.71 -3.38
CA HIS A 290 -24.25 34.83 -4.78
C HIS A 290 -25.69 35.34 -4.91
N LYS A 291 -26.61 34.82 -4.09
CA LYS A 291 -28.01 35.32 -4.08
C LYS A 291 -28.08 36.77 -3.70
N GLU A 292 -27.35 37.17 -2.66
CA GLU A 292 -27.32 38.57 -2.19
C GLU A 292 -26.71 39.48 -3.28
N TYR A 293 -25.67 39.06 -3.94
CA TYR A 293 -25.05 39.80 -5.04
C TYR A 293 -26.03 40.10 -6.20
N PHE A 294 -26.85 39.12 -6.59
CA PHE A 294 -27.78 39.27 -7.71
C PHE A 294 -29.15 39.82 -7.33
N ALA A 295 -29.65 39.57 -6.12
CA ALA A 295 -31.01 39.92 -5.68
C ALA A 295 -31.04 40.95 -4.53
N GLY A 296 -29.88 41.35 -4.02
CA GLY A 296 -29.77 42.31 -2.90
C GLY A 296 -30.15 41.72 -1.57
N GLU A 297 -30.26 42.57 -0.53
CA GLU A 297 -30.53 42.18 0.87
C GLU A 297 -31.87 41.43 1.06
N ALA A 298 -32.77 41.49 0.09
CA ALA A 298 -34.06 40.79 0.12
C ALA A 298 -33.92 39.30 -0.30
N ALA A 299 -32.72 38.83 -0.63
CA ALA A 299 -32.52 37.43 -0.99
C ALA A 299 -32.76 36.48 0.19
N LEU A 300 -33.50 35.40 -0.06
CA LEU A 300 -33.67 34.37 0.95
C LEU A 300 -32.37 33.57 1.11
N LYS A 301 -31.80 33.65 2.31
CA LYS A 301 -30.58 32.92 2.67
C LYS A 301 -30.88 31.51 3.14
N ALA A 302 -29.99 30.58 2.84
CA ALA A 302 -30.09 29.18 3.29
C ALA A 302 -29.86 29.09 4.82
N SER A 303 -29.01 29.97 5.37
CA SER A 303 -28.70 30.04 6.79
C SER A 303 -29.31 31.32 7.38
N GLY A 304 -30.56 31.28 7.83
CA GLY A 304 -31.24 32.41 8.49
C GLY A 304 -31.04 32.42 10.00
N GLU A 305 -31.15 33.63 10.60
CA GLU A 305 -30.97 33.83 12.06
C GLU A 305 -31.91 32.99 12.90
N ASP A 306 -33.11 32.71 12.40
CA ASP A 306 -34.15 31.94 13.10
C ASP A 306 -34.05 30.42 12.88
N ASN A 307 -33.11 29.94 12.06
CA ASN A 307 -32.99 28.53 11.68
C ASN A 307 -31.71 27.88 12.21
N THR A 308 -30.62 28.01 11.49
CA THR A 308 -29.40 27.22 11.74
C THR A 308 -28.22 28.08 12.19
N MET A 309 -28.26 29.42 11.95
CA MET A 309 -27.12 30.29 12.17
C MET A 309 -26.71 30.38 13.64
N ASN A 310 -27.64 30.24 14.59
CA ASN A 310 -27.40 30.40 16.04
C ASN A 310 -27.45 29.06 16.80
N GLN A 311 -27.49 27.91 16.12
CA GLN A 311 -27.57 26.60 16.80
C GLN A 311 -26.20 26.00 17.11
N PHE A 312 -25.13 26.42 16.41
CA PHE A 312 -23.80 25.90 16.57
C PHE A 312 -22.75 26.99 16.65
#